data_696ee7503b5dbb800628f82db0750e7f
#
_entry.id   696ee7503b5dbb800628f82db0750e7f
#
_cell.length_a   1.000
_cell.length_b   1.000
_cell.length_c   1.000
_cell.angle_alpha   90.00
_cell.angle_beta   90.00
_cell.angle_gamma   90.00
#
_symmetry.space_group_name_H-M   'P 1'
#
loop_
_entity.id
_entity.type
_entity.pdbx_description
1 polymer ?
#
loop_
_entity_poly.entity_id
_entity_poly.type
_entity_poly.pdbx_seq_one_letter_code
_entity_poly.pdbx_strand_id
1 'polypeptide(L)'
;MNFLDFLKATANDTNSIVCFGIDPVVEKMPLQRRDVEKKIVKFYSEILEAVANSVAAVKPNYAFFAQYGFEGLKAMRTLIAAAKKKKLPVILDAKRGDIGKSSEAYSKEVFKVWKADAVTVSPYMGYDSVAPFINYCGSGKGTYVLVRTSNTGANDLQRLGTETGRKLFMEVAAKVTQWHREGVGAVVGATNTAELEKITKFFAAANNKIPLLIPGVGAQGGSAREVAAVLRKNGDDIKIHRINSSSGISYAYERYGSRDYVAAAEKAVKELNMEIGRLARK
;
A
#
# COMPACT_ATOMS: atom_id res chain seq x y z
N MET A 1 -4.10 6.15 -19.42
CA MET A 1 -3.65 6.79 -18.16
C MET A 1 -2.62 5.87 -17.53
N ASN A 2 -1.41 6.37 -17.26
CA ASN A 2 -0.38 5.61 -16.56
C ASN A 2 -0.69 5.51 -15.06
N PHE A 3 0.08 4.70 -14.31
CA PHE A 3 -0.19 4.47 -12.90
C PHE A 3 0.02 5.72 -12.03
N LEU A 4 1.04 6.53 -12.32
CA LEU A 4 1.30 7.75 -11.56
C LEU A 4 0.18 8.77 -11.75
N ASP A 5 -0.32 8.93 -12.98
CA ASP A 5 -1.46 9.82 -13.25
C ASP A 5 -2.71 9.34 -12.52
N PHE A 6 -2.93 8.02 -12.44
CA PHE A 6 -4.04 7.47 -11.67
C PHE A 6 -3.91 7.77 -10.17
N LEU A 7 -2.68 7.65 -9.62
CA LEU A 7 -2.42 8.04 -8.22
C LEU A 7 -2.70 9.53 -7.99
N LYS A 8 -2.24 10.40 -8.89
CA LYS A 8 -2.47 11.86 -8.78
C LYS A 8 -3.93 12.24 -8.90
N ALA A 9 -4.63 11.67 -9.88
CA ALA A 9 -6.05 11.92 -10.09
C ALA A 9 -6.85 11.60 -8.83
N THR A 10 -6.68 10.40 -8.28
CA THR A 10 -7.41 10.00 -7.07
C THR A 10 -7.03 10.82 -5.84
N ALA A 11 -5.75 11.23 -5.70
CA ALA A 11 -5.34 12.12 -4.62
C ALA A 11 -5.98 13.51 -4.74
N ASN A 12 -6.15 14.03 -5.96
CA ASN A 12 -6.86 15.29 -6.20
C ASN A 12 -8.37 15.17 -5.91
N ASP A 13 -9.00 14.11 -6.42
CA ASP A 13 -10.45 13.91 -6.30
C ASP A 13 -10.87 13.75 -4.83
N THR A 14 -10.07 13.04 -4.03
CA THR A 14 -10.35 12.76 -2.62
C THR A 14 -9.67 13.72 -1.63
N ASN A 15 -8.81 14.62 -2.13
CA ASN A 15 -7.92 15.46 -1.32
C ASN A 15 -7.17 14.64 -0.24
N SER A 16 -6.70 13.47 -0.61
CA SER A 16 -6.10 12.49 0.30
C SER A 16 -4.94 11.73 -0.37
N ILE A 17 -4.02 11.22 0.43
CA ILE A 17 -3.04 10.19 0.05
C ILE A 17 -3.17 8.94 0.95
N VAL A 18 -4.25 8.85 1.70
CA VAL A 18 -4.53 7.69 2.54
C VAL A 18 -4.83 6.48 1.66
N CYS A 19 -4.18 5.37 1.97
CA CYS A 19 -4.46 4.06 1.43
C CYS A 19 -5.18 3.23 2.49
N PHE A 20 -6.42 2.85 2.23
CA PHE A 20 -7.18 1.99 3.12
C PHE A 20 -6.73 0.54 2.99
N GLY A 21 -6.06 0.02 4.00
CA GLY A 21 -5.65 -1.39 4.08
C GLY A 21 -6.81 -2.29 4.49
N ILE A 22 -7.05 -3.35 3.71
CA ILE A 22 -8.11 -4.33 3.95
C ILE A 22 -7.45 -5.63 4.40
N ASP A 23 -7.37 -5.80 5.72
CA ASP A 23 -6.72 -6.92 6.41
C ASP A 23 -7.77 -7.61 7.30
N PRO A 24 -8.61 -8.53 6.75
CA PRO A 24 -9.73 -9.11 7.48
C PRO A 24 -9.29 -10.01 8.64
N VAL A 25 -9.86 -9.75 9.82
CA VAL A 25 -9.81 -10.60 11.01
C VAL A 25 -11.27 -10.84 11.43
N VAL A 26 -11.80 -12.00 11.06
CA VAL A 26 -13.24 -12.30 11.16
C VAL A 26 -13.75 -12.22 12.61
N GLU A 27 -12.90 -12.60 13.57
CA GLU A 27 -13.20 -12.58 15.00
C GLU A 27 -13.41 -11.15 15.54
N LYS A 28 -12.78 -10.17 14.91
CA LYS A 28 -12.89 -8.75 15.26
C LYS A 28 -14.10 -8.06 14.65
N MET A 29 -14.77 -8.65 13.66
CA MET A 29 -15.90 -8.02 12.99
C MET A 29 -17.17 -8.12 13.83
N PRO A 30 -17.81 -6.99 14.23
CA PRO A 30 -18.98 -6.98 15.11
C PRO A 30 -20.27 -7.36 14.35
N LEU A 31 -20.24 -8.46 13.61
CA LEU A 31 -21.35 -8.95 12.81
C LEU A 31 -21.71 -10.38 13.18
N GLN A 32 -22.99 -10.62 13.44
CA GLN A 32 -23.55 -11.95 13.76
C GLN A 32 -23.78 -12.78 12.47
N ARG A 33 -22.67 -13.16 11.80
CA ARG A 33 -22.70 -13.97 10.57
C ARG A 33 -21.71 -15.13 10.68
N ARG A 34 -22.20 -16.35 10.32
CA ARG A 34 -21.35 -17.57 10.29
C ARG A 34 -20.57 -17.70 8.98
N ASP A 35 -21.12 -17.23 7.87
CA ASP A 35 -20.51 -17.27 6.52
C ASP A 35 -19.38 -16.23 6.46
N VAL A 36 -18.17 -16.74 6.31
CA VAL A 36 -16.94 -15.94 6.33
C VAL A 36 -16.90 -14.97 5.17
N GLU A 37 -17.22 -15.42 3.94
CA GLU A 37 -17.26 -14.55 2.75
C GLU A 37 -18.22 -13.39 2.97
N LYS A 38 -19.47 -13.69 3.35
CA LYS A 38 -20.50 -12.66 3.53
C LYS A 38 -20.19 -11.72 4.69
N LYS A 39 -19.52 -12.22 5.74
CA LYS A 39 -19.10 -11.39 6.88
C LYS A 39 -18.03 -10.37 6.46
N ILE A 40 -16.98 -10.83 5.78
CA ILE A 40 -15.91 -9.98 5.28
C ILE A 40 -16.46 -8.96 4.27
N VAL A 41 -17.24 -9.43 3.29
CA VAL A 41 -17.81 -8.55 2.25
C VAL A 41 -18.68 -7.47 2.87
N LYS A 42 -19.62 -7.82 3.77
CA LYS A 42 -20.50 -6.83 4.40
C LYS A 42 -19.69 -5.79 5.18
N PHE A 43 -18.80 -6.24 6.07
CA PHE A 43 -18.02 -5.35 6.92
C PHE A 43 -17.20 -4.34 6.12
N TYR A 44 -16.41 -4.82 5.17
CA TYR A 44 -15.54 -3.94 4.39
C TYR A 44 -16.26 -3.14 3.31
N SER A 45 -17.37 -3.63 2.76
CA SER A 45 -18.15 -2.86 1.79
C SER A 45 -18.83 -1.65 2.43
N GLU A 46 -19.36 -1.79 3.65
CA GLU A 46 -19.97 -0.67 4.37
C GLU A 46 -18.92 0.39 4.75
N ILE A 47 -17.74 -0.02 5.24
CA ILE A 47 -16.64 0.91 5.51
C ILE A 47 -16.18 1.58 4.20
N LEU A 48 -15.94 0.79 3.14
CA LEU A 48 -15.47 1.32 1.86
C LEU A 48 -16.46 2.34 1.27
N GLU A 49 -17.77 2.08 1.36
CA GLU A 49 -18.80 3.04 0.91
C GLU A 49 -18.67 4.37 1.63
N ALA A 50 -18.49 4.33 2.94
CA ALA A 50 -18.39 5.52 3.79
C ALA A 50 -17.10 6.32 3.55
N VAL A 51 -15.94 5.63 3.36
CA VAL A 51 -14.64 6.30 3.27
C VAL A 51 -14.15 6.57 1.85
N ALA A 52 -14.82 6.06 0.81
CA ALA A 52 -14.33 6.08 -0.56
C ALA A 52 -13.96 7.48 -1.08
N ASN A 53 -14.66 8.52 -0.64
CA ASN A 53 -14.39 9.90 -1.04
C ASN A 53 -13.28 10.59 -0.21
N SER A 54 -12.70 9.87 0.75
CA SER A 54 -11.70 10.39 1.69
C SER A 54 -10.42 9.57 1.73
N VAL A 55 -10.32 8.52 0.90
CA VAL A 55 -9.12 7.70 0.71
C VAL A 55 -8.71 7.69 -0.76
N ALA A 56 -7.43 7.56 -1.04
CA ALA A 56 -6.90 7.67 -2.41
C ALA A 56 -6.47 6.32 -3.01
N ALA A 57 -6.59 5.24 -2.28
CA ALA A 57 -6.36 3.88 -2.74
C ALA A 57 -6.92 2.87 -1.74
N VAL A 58 -7.06 1.62 -2.16
CA VAL A 58 -7.27 0.48 -1.27
C VAL A 58 -6.16 -0.54 -1.42
N LYS A 59 -5.85 -1.25 -0.34
CA LYS A 59 -4.78 -2.25 -0.33
C LYS A 59 -5.26 -3.54 0.34
N PRO A 60 -5.93 -4.46 -0.39
CA PRO A 60 -6.21 -5.78 0.14
C PRO A 60 -4.91 -6.55 0.39
N ASN A 61 -4.79 -7.14 1.57
CA ASN A 61 -3.66 -7.98 1.93
C ASN A 61 -3.99 -9.44 1.64
N TYR A 62 -3.33 -10.01 0.65
CA TYR A 62 -3.60 -11.36 0.16
C TYR A 62 -3.59 -12.41 1.27
N ALA A 63 -2.61 -12.38 2.17
CA ALA A 63 -2.47 -13.37 3.24
C ALA A 63 -3.67 -13.39 4.19
N PHE A 64 -4.22 -12.22 4.52
CA PHE A 64 -5.39 -12.10 5.39
C PHE A 64 -6.67 -12.66 4.76
N PHE A 65 -6.76 -12.68 3.45
CA PHE A 65 -7.87 -13.34 2.75
C PHE A 65 -7.61 -14.83 2.55
N ALA A 66 -6.39 -15.19 2.15
CA ALA A 66 -6.03 -16.58 1.85
C ALA A 66 -6.12 -17.49 3.08
N GLN A 67 -5.93 -16.99 4.30
CA GLN A 67 -6.11 -17.78 5.52
C GLN A 67 -7.52 -18.34 5.71
N TYR A 68 -8.52 -17.74 5.04
CA TYR A 68 -9.90 -18.22 5.04
C TYR A 68 -10.26 -19.04 3.78
N GLY A 69 -9.25 -19.55 3.07
CA GLY A 69 -9.43 -20.39 1.89
C GLY A 69 -10.23 -19.69 0.77
N PHE A 70 -11.07 -20.47 0.10
CA PHE A 70 -11.85 -19.94 -1.03
C PHE A 70 -12.87 -18.88 -0.63
N GLU A 71 -13.45 -18.93 0.55
CA GLU A 71 -14.39 -17.92 1.03
C GLU A 71 -13.70 -16.56 1.15
N GLY A 72 -12.49 -16.53 1.76
CA GLY A 72 -11.69 -15.31 1.85
C GLY A 72 -11.30 -14.78 0.46
N LEU A 73 -10.85 -15.65 -0.44
CA LEU A 73 -10.44 -15.24 -1.79
C LEU A 73 -11.63 -14.72 -2.63
N LYS A 74 -12.83 -15.29 -2.46
CA LYS A 74 -14.06 -14.75 -3.08
C LYS A 74 -14.42 -13.39 -2.51
N ALA A 75 -14.32 -13.22 -1.18
CA ALA A 75 -14.52 -11.92 -0.54
C ALA A 75 -13.53 -10.87 -1.07
N MET A 76 -12.24 -11.20 -1.21
CA MET A 76 -11.22 -10.32 -1.80
C MET A 76 -11.62 -9.87 -3.21
N ARG A 77 -12.02 -10.80 -4.07
CA ARG A 77 -12.46 -10.49 -5.44
C ARG A 77 -13.64 -9.52 -5.45
N THR A 78 -14.61 -9.73 -4.58
CA THR A 78 -15.80 -8.86 -4.46
C THR A 78 -15.40 -7.45 -4.02
N LEU A 79 -14.51 -7.32 -3.02
CA LEU A 79 -14.05 -6.03 -2.51
C LEU A 79 -13.15 -5.29 -3.52
N ILE A 80 -12.30 -5.99 -4.26
CA ILE A 80 -11.55 -5.41 -5.38
C ILE A 80 -12.51 -4.81 -6.42
N ALA A 81 -13.56 -5.55 -6.80
CA ALA A 81 -14.56 -5.05 -7.74
C ALA A 81 -15.31 -3.83 -7.19
N ALA A 82 -15.65 -3.82 -5.90
CA ALA A 82 -16.28 -2.68 -5.24
C ALA A 82 -15.39 -1.41 -5.27
N ALA A 83 -14.10 -1.56 -4.93
CA ALA A 83 -13.14 -0.47 -4.98
C ALA A 83 -12.98 0.12 -6.40
N LYS A 84 -12.93 -0.75 -7.41
CA LYS A 84 -12.84 -0.31 -8.81
C LYS A 84 -14.08 0.44 -9.28
N LYS A 85 -15.28 0.08 -8.82
CA LYS A 85 -16.51 0.86 -9.07
C LYS A 85 -16.42 2.28 -8.49
N LYS A 86 -15.70 2.45 -7.38
CA LYS A 86 -15.40 3.75 -6.77
C LYS A 86 -14.21 4.48 -7.43
N LYS A 87 -13.65 3.93 -8.51
CA LYS A 87 -12.47 4.45 -9.22
C LYS A 87 -11.22 4.59 -8.32
N LEU A 88 -11.12 3.79 -7.28
CA LEU A 88 -9.95 3.76 -6.40
C LEU A 88 -8.88 2.80 -6.95
N PRO A 89 -7.60 3.19 -6.99
CA PRO A 89 -6.49 2.27 -7.26
C PRO A 89 -6.49 1.11 -6.26
N VAL A 90 -6.34 -0.11 -6.77
CA VAL A 90 -6.23 -1.33 -5.97
C VAL A 90 -4.79 -1.80 -5.95
N ILE A 91 -4.15 -1.77 -4.79
CA ILE A 91 -2.79 -2.26 -4.58
C ILE A 91 -2.88 -3.63 -3.90
N LEU A 92 -2.58 -4.72 -4.60
CA LEU A 92 -2.57 -6.05 -4.00
C LEU A 92 -1.30 -6.23 -3.16
N ASP A 93 -1.44 -6.30 -1.85
CA ASP A 93 -0.33 -6.54 -0.94
C ASP A 93 -0.07 -8.05 -0.82
N ALA A 94 0.70 -8.59 -1.77
CA ALA A 94 0.98 -10.01 -1.89
C ALA A 94 2.45 -10.36 -1.63
N LYS A 95 3.33 -9.36 -1.65
CA LYS A 95 4.79 -9.50 -1.46
C LYS A 95 5.37 -10.69 -2.24
N ARG A 96 4.95 -10.79 -3.52
CA ARG A 96 5.39 -11.89 -4.39
C ARG A 96 6.92 -11.88 -4.54
N GLY A 97 7.48 -13.07 -4.57
CA GLY A 97 8.91 -13.28 -4.75
C GLY A 97 9.10 -14.72 -5.20
N ASP A 98 9.40 -14.91 -6.48
CA ASP A 98 9.66 -16.19 -7.11
C ASP A 98 10.44 -15.93 -8.41
N ILE A 99 10.91 -16.96 -9.11
CA ILE A 99 11.75 -16.83 -10.29
C ILE A 99 11.08 -17.38 -11.56
N GLY A 100 11.55 -16.92 -12.73
CA GLY A 100 11.19 -17.46 -14.03
C GLY A 100 9.69 -17.58 -14.25
N LYS A 101 9.25 -18.75 -14.70
CA LYS A 101 7.83 -19.02 -15.02
C LYS A 101 6.88 -18.87 -13.85
N SER A 102 7.33 -19.14 -12.61
CA SER A 102 6.51 -18.93 -11.40
C SER A 102 6.25 -17.45 -11.18
N SER A 103 7.25 -16.59 -11.33
CA SER A 103 7.08 -15.15 -11.22
C SER A 103 6.15 -14.60 -12.32
N GLU A 104 6.27 -15.11 -13.56
CA GLU A 104 5.33 -14.78 -14.65
C GLU A 104 3.88 -15.20 -14.31
N ALA A 105 3.70 -16.41 -13.74
CA ALA A 105 2.38 -16.88 -13.34
C ALA A 105 1.76 -15.99 -12.26
N TYR A 106 2.54 -15.59 -11.25
CA TYR A 106 2.11 -14.64 -10.22
C TYR A 106 1.79 -13.25 -10.79
N SER A 107 2.55 -12.76 -11.75
CA SER A 107 2.23 -11.48 -12.39
C SER A 107 0.90 -11.52 -13.15
N LYS A 108 0.61 -12.63 -13.85
CA LYS A 108 -0.68 -12.88 -14.50
C LYS A 108 -1.81 -12.99 -13.48
N GLU A 109 -1.60 -13.71 -12.38
CA GLU A 109 -2.55 -13.80 -11.27
C GLU A 109 -2.96 -12.40 -10.79
N VAL A 110 -1.98 -11.56 -10.47
CA VAL A 110 -2.21 -10.20 -9.96
C VAL A 110 -3.00 -9.34 -10.95
N PHE A 111 -2.51 -9.24 -12.18
CA PHE A 111 -3.02 -8.23 -13.11
C PHE A 111 -4.17 -8.73 -14.01
N LYS A 112 -4.28 -10.05 -14.22
CA LYS A 112 -5.33 -10.61 -15.08
C LYS A 112 -6.47 -11.27 -14.28
N VAL A 113 -6.15 -11.99 -13.19
CA VAL A 113 -7.18 -12.67 -12.37
C VAL A 113 -7.75 -11.69 -11.34
N TRP A 114 -6.93 -11.14 -10.47
CA TRP A 114 -7.37 -10.18 -9.46
C TRP A 114 -7.67 -8.80 -10.03
N LYS A 115 -7.16 -8.48 -11.23
CA LYS A 115 -7.33 -7.17 -11.89
C LYS A 115 -6.86 -6.01 -11.00
N ALA A 116 -5.83 -6.23 -10.19
CA ALA A 116 -5.22 -5.19 -9.39
C ALA A 116 -4.57 -4.12 -10.29
N ASP A 117 -4.40 -2.92 -9.74
CA ASP A 117 -3.72 -1.82 -10.43
C ASP A 117 -2.25 -1.73 -10.05
N ALA A 118 -1.89 -2.27 -8.87
CA ALA A 118 -0.50 -2.43 -8.45
C ALA A 118 -0.33 -3.65 -7.54
N VAL A 119 0.94 -4.02 -7.29
CA VAL A 119 1.30 -5.14 -6.42
C VAL A 119 2.57 -4.84 -5.63
N THR A 120 2.73 -5.44 -4.45
CA THR A 120 3.98 -5.45 -3.70
C THR A 120 4.80 -6.70 -4.04
N VAL A 121 6.12 -6.53 -4.25
CA VAL A 121 7.04 -7.61 -4.62
C VAL A 121 8.32 -7.57 -3.79
N SER A 122 8.87 -8.74 -3.49
CA SER A 122 10.16 -8.88 -2.81
C SER A 122 11.31 -8.88 -3.83
N PRO A 123 12.34 -8.05 -3.67
CA PRO A 123 13.49 -7.99 -4.56
C PRO A 123 14.59 -9.01 -4.23
N TYR A 124 14.42 -9.82 -3.19
CA TYR A 124 15.49 -10.64 -2.63
C TYR A 124 16.14 -11.59 -3.64
N MET A 125 15.36 -12.09 -4.61
CA MET A 125 15.85 -13.00 -5.65
C MET A 125 16.34 -12.27 -6.92
N GLY A 126 16.44 -10.93 -6.94
CA GLY A 126 17.02 -10.18 -8.05
C GLY A 126 16.01 -9.68 -9.08
N TYR A 127 16.56 -9.15 -10.19
CA TYR A 127 15.76 -8.47 -11.22
C TYR A 127 14.80 -9.40 -11.98
N ASP A 128 15.24 -10.59 -12.31
CA ASP A 128 14.43 -11.59 -13.03
C ASP A 128 13.18 -12.03 -12.25
N SER A 129 13.24 -11.95 -10.90
CA SER A 129 12.10 -12.14 -10.03
C SER A 129 11.08 -11.00 -10.12
N VAL A 130 11.54 -9.77 -10.28
CA VAL A 130 10.72 -8.55 -10.27
C VAL A 130 10.26 -8.14 -11.67
N ALA A 131 11.07 -8.43 -12.70
CA ALA A 131 10.84 -8.03 -14.08
C ALA A 131 9.46 -8.41 -14.63
N PRO A 132 8.91 -9.63 -14.39
CA PRO A 132 7.58 -9.99 -14.85
C PRO A 132 6.46 -9.04 -14.39
N PHE A 133 6.60 -8.45 -13.20
CA PHE A 133 5.65 -7.44 -12.68
C PHE A 133 5.92 -6.06 -13.28
N ILE A 134 7.20 -5.63 -13.34
CA ILE A 134 7.61 -4.35 -13.92
C ILE A 134 7.17 -4.23 -15.38
N ASN A 135 7.15 -5.32 -16.14
CA ASN A 135 6.71 -5.31 -17.53
C ASN A 135 5.26 -4.85 -17.70
N TYR A 136 4.40 -5.02 -16.69
CA TYR A 136 3.04 -4.49 -16.71
C TYR A 136 2.97 -2.96 -16.47
N CYS A 137 4.04 -2.33 -15.98
CA CYS A 137 4.05 -0.88 -15.78
C CYS A 137 3.79 -0.12 -17.09
N GLY A 138 4.32 -0.62 -18.21
CA GLY A 138 4.04 -0.09 -19.56
C GLY A 138 2.55 -0.12 -19.96
N SER A 139 1.73 -0.93 -19.26
CA SER A 139 0.28 -1.02 -19.45
C SER A 139 -0.51 -0.26 -18.36
N GLY A 140 0.11 0.71 -17.71
CA GLY A 140 -0.54 1.54 -16.68
C GLY A 140 -0.70 0.84 -15.34
N LYS A 141 0.10 -0.19 -15.05
CA LYS A 141 0.14 -0.89 -13.76
C LYS A 141 1.29 -0.39 -12.88
N GLY A 142 1.21 -0.67 -11.57
CA GLY A 142 2.24 -0.33 -10.60
C GLY A 142 2.90 -1.55 -9.98
N THR A 143 4.19 -1.42 -9.65
CA THR A 143 4.94 -2.46 -8.93
C THR A 143 5.72 -1.83 -7.81
N TYR A 144 5.33 -2.11 -6.56
CA TYR A 144 5.99 -1.61 -5.36
C TYR A 144 7.00 -2.64 -4.85
N VAL A 145 8.27 -2.32 -4.98
CA VAL A 145 9.39 -3.15 -4.51
C VAL A 145 9.61 -2.90 -3.01
N LEU A 146 9.76 -3.97 -2.21
CA LEU A 146 10.09 -3.86 -0.79
C LEU A 146 11.51 -3.30 -0.62
N VAL A 147 11.64 -2.06 -0.15
CA VAL A 147 12.95 -1.42 0.11
C VAL A 147 13.27 -1.43 1.60
N ARG A 148 12.37 -0.91 2.43
CA ARG A 148 12.53 -0.87 3.88
C ARG A 148 11.20 -1.15 4.55
N THR A 149 11.08 -2.27 5.21
CA THR A 149 9.83 -2.70 5.85
C THR A 149 9.72 -2.20 7.29
N SER A 150 8.50 -2.14 7.83
CA SER A 150 8.19 -1.53 9.13
C SER A 150 8.36 -2.47 10.33
N ASN A 151 8.53 -3.78 10.10
CA ASN A 151 8.67 -4.79 11.15
C ASN A 151 10.05 -4.74 11.82
N THR A 152 10.14 -5.19 13.08
CA THR A 152 11.40 -5.21 13.85
C THR A 152 12.46 -6.12 13.22
N GLY A 153 12.08 -7.29 12.72
CA GLY A 153 12.98 -8.26 12.05
C GLY A 153 13.59 -7.74 10.75
N ALA A 154 13.14 -6.60 10.22
CA ALA A 154 13.78 -5.94 9.10
C ALA A 154 15.25 -5.55 9.38
N ASN A 155 15.60 -5.38 10.64
CA ASN A 155 16.97 -5.06 11.04
C ASN A 155 17.95 -6.22 10.83
N ASP A 156 17.48 -7.46 10.80
CA ASP A 156 18.31 -8.65 10.66
C ASP A 156 19.03 -8.70 9.30
N LEU A 157 18.38 -8.21 8.26
CA LEU A 157 18.91 -8.19 6.90
C LEU A 157 19.06 -6.77 6.34
N GLN A 158 18.00 -5.96 6.41
CA GLN A 158 17.93 -4.71 5.64
C GLN A 158 18.95 -3.65 6.11
N ARG A 159 19.44 -3.73 7.35
CA ARG A 159 20.50 -2.86 7.90
C ARG A 159 21.91 -3.43 7.81
N LEU A 160 22.12 -4.60 7.23
CA LEU A 160 23.45 -5.13 6.98
C LEU A 160 24.24 -4.16 6.10
N GLY A 161 25.53 -3.99 6.42
CA GLY A 161 26.46 -3.27 5.57
C GLY A 161 26.80 -4.10 4.33
N THR A 162 27.00 -3.45 3.21
CA THR A 162 27.44 -4.06 1.96
C THR A 162 28.87 -3.61 1.64
N GLU A 163 29.51 -4.28 0.69
CA GLU A 163 30.86 -3.94 0.21
C GLU A 163 30.93 -2.50 -0.36
N THR A 164 29.80 -1.95 -0.84
CA THR A 164 29.74 -0.56 -1.31
C THR A 164 29.72 0.46 -0.18
N GLY A 165 29.74 0.05 1.09
CA GLY A 165 29.62 0.91 2.27
C GLY A 165 28.19 1.36 2.58
N ARG A 166 27.21 0.94 1.80
CA ARG A 166 25.78 1.23 2.05
C ARG A 166 25.14 0.16 2.90
N LYS A 167 23.96 0.48 3.46
CA LYS A 167 23.07 -0.53 4.04
C LYS A 167 22.29 -1.25 2.94
N LEU A 168 21.95 -2.52 3.14
CA LEU A 168 21.26 -3.33 2.14
C LEU A 168 19.97 -2.67 1.62
N PHE A 169 19.16 -2.03 2.48
CA PHE A 169 17.96 -1.33 2.02
C PHE A 169 18.28 -0.17 1.05
N MET A 170 19.44 0.47 1.17
CA MET A 170 19.88 1.51 0.23
C MET A 170 20.39 0.92 -1.10
N GLU A 171 20.98 -0.28 -1.07
CA GLU A 171 21.29 -1.00 -2.31
C GLU A 171 20.02 -1.37 -3.06
N VAL A 172 18.99 -1.84 -2.35
CA VAL A 172 17.69 -2.10 -2.96
C VAL A 172 17.08 -0.81 -3.52
N ALA A 173 17.19 0.33 -2.82
CA ALA A 173 16.75 1.62 -3.34
C ALA A 173 17.48 1.98 -4.64
N ALA A 174 18.81 1.76 -4.70
CA ALA A 174 19.59 1.97 -5.92
C ALA A 174 19.15 1.03 -7.07
N LYS A 175 18.82 -0.23 -6.77
CA LYS A 175 18.25 -1.15 -7.75
C LYS A 175 16.89 -0.67 -8.27
N VAL A 176 16.01 -0.16 -7.40
CA VAL A 176 14.72 0.41 -7.81
C VAL A 176 14.92 1.57 -8.81
N THR A 177 15.93 2.44 -8.60
CA THR A 177 16.24 3.49 -9.58
C THR A 177 16.78 2.95 -10.91
N GLN A 178 17.59 1.88 -10.87
CA GLN A 178 18.09 1.21 -12.08
C GLN A 178 16.99 0.49 -12.85
N TRP A 179 16.03 -0.13 -12.15
CA TRP A 179 14.89 -0.84 -12.72
C TRP A 179 13.73 0.08 -13.07
N HIS A 180 13.91 1.38 -12.92
CA HIS A 180 12.85 2.36 -13.06
C HIS A 180 12.17 2.27 -14.43
N ARG A 181 10.85 2.15 -14.38
CA ARG A 181 9.87 2.45 -15.42
C ARG A 181 8.73 3.20 -14.74
N GLU A 182 8.01 3.99 -15.48
CA GLU A 182 6.85 4.70 -14.94
C GLU A 182 5.84 3.70 -14.34
N GLY A 183 5.59 3.80 -13.04
CA GLY A 183 4.80 2.84 -12.27
C GLY A 183 5.61 1.95 -11.32
N VAL A 184 6.95 1.93 -11.43
CA VAL A 184 7.80 1.28 -10.43
C VAL A 184 7.87 2.17 -9.19
N GLY A 185 7.51 1.61 -8.06
CA GLY A 185 7.49 2.26 -6.75
C GLY A 185 8.23 1.47 -5.69
N ALA A 186 8.23 1.98 -4.47
CA ALA A 186 8.90 1.37 -3.34
C ALA A 186 7.99 1.27 -2.11
N VAL A 187 8.13 0.19 -1.34
CA VAL A 187 7.56 0.10 0.01
C VAL A 187 8.61 0.59 1.00
N VAL A 188 8.26 1.62 1.77
CA VAL A 188 9.12 2.19 2.82
C VAL A 188 8.30 2.41 4.08
N GLY A 189 8.63 1.74 5.17
CA GLY A 189 7.89 1.80 6.43
C GLY A 189 7.96 3.16 7.12
N ALA A 190 6.86 3.54 7.78
CA ALA A 190 6.71 4.80 8.53
C ALA A 190 7.43 4.81 9.89
N THR A 191 7.88 3.64 10.38
CA THR A 191 8.41 3.49 11.75
C THR A 191 9.81 4.08 11.97
N ASN A 192 10.51 4.44 10.90
CA ASN A 192 11.81 5.12 10.94
C ASN A 192 11.84 6.26 9.93
N THR A 193 11.48 7.45 10.39
CA THR A 193 11.41 8.67 9.57
C THR A 193 12.77 9.10 9.02
N ALA A 194 13.87 8.84 9.73
CA ALA A 194 15.22 9.15 9.24
C ALA A 194 15.62 8.27 8.03
N GLU A 195 15.26 6.97 8.07
CA GLU A 195 15.48 6.08 6.92
C GLU A 195 14.56 6.42 5.76
N LEU A 196 13.30 6.79 6.04
CA LEU A 196 12.37 7.29 5.03
C LEU A 196 12.92 8.56 4.35
N GLU A 197 13.42 9.53 5.13
CA GLU A 197 14.02 10.75 4.60
C GLU A 197 15.26 10.45 3.73
N LYS A 198 16.11 9.53 4.16
CA LYS A 198 17.29 9.11 3.40
C LYS A 198 16.91 8.50 2.04
N ILE A 199 15.88 7.65 2.02
CA ILE A 199 15.40 6.99 0.79
C ILE A 199 14.73 8.01 -0.14
N THR A 200 13.87 8.89 0.39
CA THR A 200 13.19 9.92 -0.42
C THR A 200 14.19 10.90 -1.04
N LYS A 201 15.19 11.35 -0.30
CA LYS A 201 16.28 12.18 -0.84
C LYS A 201 17.06 11.47 -1.95
N PHE A 202 17.33 10.18 -1.77
CA PHE A 202 18.04 9.39 -2.77
C PHE A 202 17.25 9.29 -4.08
N PHE A 203 15.92 9.04 -4.00
CA PHE A 203 15.06 8.97 -5.18
C PHE A 203 14.89 10.32 -5.87
N ALA A 204 14.77 11.41 -5.10
CA ALA A 204 14.71 12.78 -5.64
C ALA A 204 16.00 13.14 -6.38
N ALA A 205 17.16 12.80 -5.84
CA ALA A 205 18.46 13.04 -6.48
C ALA A 205 18.64 12.26 -7.79
N ALA A 206 18.00 11.10 -7.92
CA ALA A 206 18.01 10.32 -9.15
C ALA A 206 17.05 10.86 -10.22
N ASN A 207 16.29 11.92 -9.93
CA ASN A 207 15.26 12.53 -10.79
C ASN A 207 14.19 11.54 -11.30
N ASN A 208 13.96 10.47 -10.56
CA ASN A 208 12.97 9.46 -10.84
C ASN A 208 11.74 9.65 -9.94
N LYS A 209 10.56 9.78 -10.55
CA LYS A 209 9.28 9.85 -9.82
C LYS A 209 8.89 8.45 -9.32
N ILE A 210 9.40 8.07 -8.16
CA ILE A 210 9.15 6.76 -7.54
C ILE A 210 8.03 6.90 -6.49
N PRO A 211 6.81 6.39 -6.75
CA PRO A 211 5.75 6.42 -5.78
C PRO A 211 6.08 5.52 -4.58
N LEU A 212 5.79 6.00 -3.38
CA LEU A 212 5.99 5.25 -2.14
C LEU A 212 4.66 4.71 -1.62
N LEU A 213 4.68 3.45 -1.21
CA LEU A 213 3.68 2.84 -0.35
C LEU A 213 4.27 2.78 1.06
N ILE A 214 3.64 3.48 2.01
CA ILE A 214 4.21 3.73 3.34
C ILE A 214 3.31 3.09 4.40
N PRO A 215 3.56 1.81 4.76
CA PRO A 215 2.86 1.14 5.85
C PRO A 215 3.44 1.49 7.22
N GLY A 216 2.70 1.16 8.28
CA GLY A 216 3.16 1.28 9.67
C GLY A 216 2.75 2.56 10.36
N VAL A 217 1.84 3.33 9.78
CA VAL A 217 1.22 4.50 10.44
C VAL A 217 0.12 4.04 11.41
N GLY A 218 0.08 4.65 12.57
CA GLY A 218 -0.88 4.36 13.63
C GLY A 218 -0.50 3.13 14.45
N ALA A 219 -1.10 1.97 14.19
CA ALA A 219 -0.96 0.76 15.03
C ALA A 219 0.51 0.26 15.23
N GLN A 220 1.42 0.60 14.32
CA GLN A 220 2.85 0.27 14.44
C GLN A 220 3.70 1.44 14.94
N GLY A 221 3.09 2.54 15.38
CA GLY A 221 3.77 3.68 15.99
C GLY A 221 4.30 4.75 15.03
N GLY A 222 4.14 4.60 13.71
CA GLY A 222 4.50 5.65 12.75
C GLY A 222 3.52 6.82 12.78
N SER A 223 4.04 8.06 12.65
CA SER A 223 3.25 9.30 12.61
C SER A 223 2.97 9.71 11.16
N ALA A 224 1.69 9.88 10.81
CA ALA A 224 1.29 10.37 9.48
C ALA A 224 1.78 11.79 9.23
N ARG A 225 1.80 12.64 10.26
CA ARG A 225 2.31 14.01 10.19
C ARG A 225 3.79 14.04 9.84
N GLU A 226 4.61 13.24 10.53
CA GLU A 226 6.05 13.18 10.27
C GLU A 226 6.34 12.63 8.87
N VAL A 227 5.66 11.57 8.47
CA VAL A 227 5.77 11.01 7.11
C VAL A 227 5.43 12.08 6.06
N ALA A 228 4.32 12.78 6.22
CA ALA A 228 3.90 13.83 5.29
C ALA A 228 4.91 15.00 5.25
N ALA A 229 5.50 15.36 6.39
CA ALA A 229 6.55 16.38 6.46
C ALA A 229 7.79 15.97 5.67
N VAL A 230 8.27 14.73 5.83
CA VAL A 230 9.39 14.17 5.06
C VAL A 230 9.11 14.18 3.56
N LEU A 231 7.92 13.77 3.13
CA LEU A 231 7.54 13.75 1.71
C LEU A 231 7.53 15.16 1.11
N ARG A 232 7.01 16.16 1.83
CA ARG A 232 6.98 17.56 1.35
C ARG A 232 8.37 18.19 1.27
N LYS A 233 9.26 17.89 2.24
CA LYS A 233 10.60 18.44 2.33
C LYS A 233 11.49 18.08 1.14
N ASN A 234 11.29 16.89 0.57
CA ASN A 234 12.16 16.35 -0.48
C ASN A 234 11.72 16.71 -1.91
N GLY A 235 10.71 17.56 -2.08
CA GLY A 235 10.35 18.16 -3.37
C GLY A 235 9.54 17.29 -4.33
N ASP A 236 9.21 16.05 -3.95
CA ASP A 236 8.34 15.19 -4.75
C ASP A 236 6.87 15.65 -4.67
N ASP A 237 6.12 15.35 -5.73
CA ASP A 237 4.68 15.53 -5.72
C ASP A 237 4.05 14.51 -4.74
N ILE A 238 3.71 14.98 -3.53
CA ILE A 238 3.15 14.12 -2.47
C ILE A 238 1.97 13.26 -2.95
N LYS A 239 1.28 13.68 -4.01
CA LYS A 239 0.11 13.00 -4.57
C LYS A 239 0.41 11.66 -5.23
N ILE A 240 1.67 11.35 -5.52
CA ILE A 240 2.05 10.02 -6.03
C ILE A 240 2.22 8.98 -4.92
N HIS A 241 2.35 9.40 -3.65
CA HIS A 241 2.60 8.51 -2.53
C HIS A 241 1.29 8.03 -1.86
N ARG A 242 1.38 6.94 -1.10
CA ARG A 242 0.26 6.39 -0.34
C ARG A 242 0.69 6.05 1.08
N ILE A 243 0.04 6.66 2.06
CA ILE A 243 0.19 6.34 3.48
C ILE A 243 -0.85 5.29 3.83
N ASN A 244 -0.41 4.08 4.17
CA ASN A 244 -1.32 2.97 4.44
C ASN A 244 -1.66 2.84 5.92
N SER A 245 -2.96 2.75 6.20
CA SER A 245 -3.51 2.35 7.49
C SER A 245 -4.55 1.25 7.29
N SER A 246 -4.44 0.16 8.03
CA SER A 246 -5.36 -1.00 7.97
C SER A 246 -6.21 -1.09 9.24
N SER A 247 -5.69 -1.67 10.32
CA SER A 247 -6.42 -1.86 11.58
C SER A 247 -6.84 -0.55 12.22
N GLY A 248 -6.04 0.52 12.06
CA GLY A 248 -6.36 1.86 12.55
C GLY A 248 -7.63 2.46 11.94
N ILE A 249 -8.05 1.98 10.76
CA ILE A 249 -9.31 2.34 10.11
C ILE A 249 -10.36 1.26 10.36
N SER A 250 -10.07 0.01 10.00
CA SER A 250 -11.04 -1.10 10.03
C SER A 250 -11.58 -1.38 11.43
N TYR A 251 -10.73 -1.28 12.44
CA TYR A 251 -11.08 -1.59 13.84
C TYR A 251 -11.03 -0.33 14.73
N ALA A 252 -11.20 0.84 14.15
CA ALA A 252 -11.23 2.12 14.88
C ALA A 252 -12.33 2.15 15.96
N TYR A 253 -13.41 1.40 15.76
CA TYR A 253 -14.50 1.28 16.73
C TYR A 253 -14.03 0.73 18.11
N GLU A 254 -13.02 -0.16 18.13
CA GLU A 254 -12.41 -0.65 19.37
C GLU A 254 -11.74 0.51 20.13
N ARG A 255 -10.96 1.34 19.41
CA ARG A 255 -10.25 2.50 19.97
C ARG A 255 -11.20 3.59 20.49
N TYR A 256 -12.32 3.81 19.78
CA TYR A 256 -13.30 4.84 20.17
C TYR A 256 -14.39 4.34 21.14
N GLY A 257 -14.43 3.03 21.47
CA GLY A 257 -15.50 2.43 22.24
C GLY A 257 -16.87 2.54 21.56
N SER A 258 -16.91 2.60 20.22
CA SER A 258 -18.12 2.80 19.44
C SER A 258 -18.77 1.47 19.07
N ARG A 259 -20.12 1.45 19.03
CA ARG A 259 -20.86 0.33 18.44
C ARG A 259 -21.03 0.47 16.93
N ASP A 260 -20.89 1.68 16.39
CA ASP A 260 -20.94 1.97 14.97
C ASP A 260 -19.52 1.94 14.39
N TYR A 261 -19.16 0.82 13.78
CA TYR A 261 -17.85 0.61 13.18
C TYR A 261 -17.65 1.43 11.90
N VAL A 262 -18.73 1.79 11.20
CA VAL A 262 -18.66 2.59 9.97
C VAL A 262 -18.33 4.04 10.33
N ALA A 263 -19.09 4.65 11.23
CA ALA A 263 -18.82 6.01 11.70
C ALA A 263 -17.43 6.12 12.35
N ALA A 264 -16.99 5.07 13.07
CA ALA A 264 -15.65 5.02 13.64
C ALA A 264 -14.55 5.02 12.57
N ALA A 265 -14.74 4.26 11.49
CA ALA A 265 -13.80 4.22 10.36
C ALA A 265 -13.73 5.56 9.62
N GLU A 266 -14.87 6.21 9.36
CA GLU A 266 -14.92 7.57 8.78
C GLU A 266 -14.16 8.58 9.63
N LYS A 267 -14.39 8.55 10.95
CA LYS A 267 -13.68 9.43 11.90
C LYS A 267 -12.18 9.19 11.84
N ALA A 268 -11.74 7.92 11.83
CA ALA A 268 -10.32 7.57 11.75
C ALA A 268 -9.65 8.05 10.46
N VAL A 269 -10.31 7.91 9.31
CA VAL A 269 -9.81 8.43 8.03
C VAL A 269 -9.73 9.96 8.04
N LYS A 270 -10.73 10.64 8.61
CA LYS A 270 -10.75 12.10 8.74
C LYS A 270 -9.60 12.61 9.61
N GLU A 271 -9.36 11.98 10.75
CA GLU A 271 -8.22 12.30 11.64
C GLU A 271 -6.89 12.10 10.90
N LEU A 272 -6.72 10.99 10.19
CA LEU A 272 -5.51 10.69 9.44
C LEU A 272 -5.26 11.72 8.32
N ASN A 273 -6.30 12.13 7.60
CA ASN A 273 -6.20 13.19 6.60
C ASN A 273 -5.86 14.56 7.23
N MET A 274 -6.36 14.88 8.42
CA MET A 274 -5.99 16.09 9.15
C MET A 274 -4.52 16.08 9.58
N GLU A 275 -3.99 14.93 10.03
CA GLU A 275 -2.57 14.78 10.37
C GLU A 275 -1.67 14.95 9.14
N ILE A 276 -2.05 14.38 8.00
CA ILE A 276 -1.33 14.54 6.73
C ILE A 276 -1.36 16.00 6.26
N GLY A 277 -2.46 16.70 6.53
CA GLY A 277 -2.70 18.07 6.08
C GLY A 277 -3.13 18.18 4.62
N ARG A 278 -3.64 19.35 4.24
CA ARG A 278 -4.18 19.60 2.90
C ARG A 278 -3.15 19.34 1.80
N LEU A 279 -3.58 18.71 0.72
CA LEU A 279 -2.82 18.62 -0.51
C LEU A 279 -2.95 19.96 -1.26
N ALA A 280 -1.84 20.54 -1.70
CA ALA A 280 -1.90 21.77 -2.48
C ALA A 280 -2.75 21.54 -3.75
N ARG A 281 -3.76 22.38 -3.96
CA ARG A 281 -4.46 22.42 -5.26
C ARG A 281 -3.50 23.09 -6.24
N LYS A 282 -3.17 22.41 -7.34
CA LYS A 282 -2.61 23.10 -8.51
C LYS A 282 -3.70 23.77 -9.27
#